data_3ae6179423ebbea08417936d3fdc8b46
#
_entry.id   3ae6179423ebbea08417936d3fdc8b46
#
_cell.length_a   1.000
_cell.length_b   1.000
_cell.length_c   1.000
_cell.angle_alpha   90.00
_cell.angle_beta   90.00
_cell.angle_gamma   90.00
#
_symmetry.space_group_name_H-M   'P 1'
#
loop_
_entity.id
_entity.type
_entity.pdbx_description
1 polymer ?
#
loop_
_entity_poly.entity_id
_entity_poly.type
_entity_poly.pdbx_seq_one_letter_code
_entity_poly.pdbx_strand_id
1 'polypeptide(L)'
;MKILYFAWLRTKTGVAEEDVTPPAEVGDVAALIEWLKGRGDGYAEALGDLSVVRAAVNQEYAGLDHPVGPDDEIALFPPVTGGKGR
;
A
#
# COMPACT_ATOMS: atom_id res chain seq x y z
N MET A 1 -11.96 3.24 -2.83
CA MET A 1 -10.57 3.53 -2.45
C MET A 1 -9.66 3.12 -3.59
N LYS A 2 -8.78 4.00 -3.99
CA LYS A 2 -7.86 3.72 -5.09
C LYS A 2 -6.50 3.33 -4.54
N ILE A 3 -5.97 2.20 -5.00
CA ILE A 3 -4.66 1.73 -4.56
C ILE A 3 -3.71 1.76 -5.73
N LEU A 4 -2.53 2.36 -5.53
CA LEU A 4 -1.47 2.42 -6.52
C LEU A 4 -0.29 1.60 -6.04
N TYR A 5 0.27 0.79 -6.92
CA TYR A 5 1.44 -0.04 -6.60
C TYR A 5 2.61 0.39 -7.47
N PHE A 6 3.77 0.56 -6.86
CA PHE A 6 4.95 1.03 -7.55
C PHE A 6 6.10 0.03 -7.46
N ALA A 7 6.97 0.08 -8.45
CA ALA A 7 8.21 -0.69 -8.50
C ALA A 7 7.92 -2.19 -8.38
N TRP A 8 8.68 -2.90 -7.54
CA TRP A 8 8.51 -4.34 -7.44
C TRP A 8 7.18 -4.74 -6.80
N LEU A 9 6.53 -3.83 -6.06
CA LEU A 9 5.19 -4.10 -5.54
C LEU A 9 4.21 -4.31 -6.68
N ARG A 10 4.32 -3.50 -7.72
CA ARG A 10 3.48 -3.65 -8.92
C ARG A 10 3.73 -4.98 -9.61
N THR A 11 4.99 -5.37 -9.70
CA THR A 11 5.36 -6.64 -10.31
C THR A 11 4.76 -7.83 -9.55
N LYS A 12 4.83 -7.77 -8.22
CA LYS A 12 4.35 -8.87 -7.38
C LYS A 12 2.83 -8.99 -7.38
N THR A 13 2.13 -7.84 -7.29
CA THR A 13 0.66 -7.87 -7.28
C THR A 13 0.07 -8.11 -8.68
N GLY A 14 0.82 -7.75 -9.71
CA GLY A 14 0.37 -7.88 -11.08
C GLY A 14 -0.48 -6.73 -11.57
N VAL A 15 -0.67 -5.69 -10.77
CA VAL A 15 -1.47 -4.53 -11.17
C VAL A 15 -0.76 -3.24 -10.79
N ALA A 16 -0.96 -2.20 -11.60
CA ALA A 16 -0.40 -0.88 -11.32
C ALA A 16 -1.31 -0.08 -10.41
N GLU A 17 -2.61 -0.23 -10.59
CA GLU A 17 -3.60 0.46 -9.75
C GLU A 17 -4.90 -0.32 -9.80
N GLU A 18 -5.73 -0.13 -8.78
CA GLU A 18 -7.04 -0.76 -8.73
C GLU A 18 -7.94 -0.01 -7.76
N ASP A 19 -9.24 -0.12 -8.00
CA ASP A 19 -10.24 0.38 -7.06
C ASP A 19 -10.71 -0.76 -6.20
N VAL A 20 -10.74 -0.56 -4.89
CA VAL A 20 -11.16 -1.59 -3.95
C VAL A 20 -12.17 -1.00 -2.98
N THR A 21 -12.97 -1.88 -2.38
CA THR A 21 -13.96 -1.50 -1.37
C THR A 21 -13.71 -2.35 -0.13
N PRO A 22 -12.73 -1.98 0.70
CA PRO A 22 -12.46 -2.73 1.92
C PRO A 22 -13.63 -2.63 2.90
N PRO A 23 -13.76 -3.62 3.82
CA PRO A 23 -14.80 -3.52 4.85
C PRO A 23 -14.62 -2.29 5.72
N ALA A 24 -15.70 -1.88 6.38
CA ALA A 24 -15.70 -0.65 7.18
C ALA A 24 -14.69 -0.68 8.33
N GLU A 25 -14.34 -1.87 8.82
CA GLU A 25 -13.37 -2.00 9.90
C GLU A 25 -11.93 -1.70 9.46
N VAL A 26 -11.68 -1.62 8.14
CA VAL A 26 -10.37 -1.21 7.64
C VAL A 26 -10.29 0.30 7.75
N GLY A 27 -9.72 0.78 8.84
CA GLY A 27 -9.74 2.20 9.16
C GLY A 27 -8.39 2.89 9.11
N ASP A 28 -7.30 2.15 8.92
CA ASP A 28 -5.97 2.75 8.81
C ASP A 28 -5.10 1.99 7.81
N VAL A 29 -3.91 2.52 7.57
CA VAL A 29 -2.99 1.94 6.57
C VAL A 29 -2.63 0.51 6.94
N ALA A 30 -2.36 0.23 8.23
CA ALA A 30 -1.97 -1.12 8.65
C ALA A 30 -3.08 -2.12 8.36
N ALA A 31 -4.33 -1.79 8.71
CA ALA A 31 -5.47 -2.66 8.45
C ALA A 31 -5.70 -2.86 6.95
N LEU A 32 -5.49 -1.79 6.17
CA LEU A 32 -5.62 -1.88 4.72
C LEU A 32 -4.59 -2.86 4.14
N ILE A 33 -3.34 -2.77 4.58
CA ILE A 33 -2.30 -3.65 4.09
C ILE A 33 -2.63 -5.10 4.44
N GLU A 34 -3.09 -5.38 5.67
CA GLU A 34 -3.48 -6.72 6.06
C GLU A 34 -4.62 -7.25 5.19
N TRP A 35 -5.59 -6.41 4.90
CA TRP A 35 -6.71 -6.80 4.04
C TRP A 35 -6.23 -7.10 2.62
N LEU A 36 -5.34 -6.26 2.08
CA LEU A 36 -4.80 -6.46 0.73
C LEU A 36 -3.99 -7.77 0.64
N LYS A 37 -3.26 -8.12 1.69
CA LYS A 37 -2.48 -9.36 1.70
C LYS A 37 -3.36 -10.59 1.50
N GLY A 38 -4.60 -10.54 1.95
CA GLY A 38 -5.54 -11.64 1.79
C GLY A 38 -6.12 -11.80 0.39
N ARG A 39 -5.76 -10.93 -0.54
CA ARG A 39 -6.34 -10.97 -1.88
C ARG A 39 -5.65 -11.93 -2.83
N GLY A 40 -4.47 -12.44 -2.47
CA GLY A 40 -3.77 -13.40 -3.30
C GLY A 40 -2.32 -13.53 -2.90
N ASP A 41 -1.65 -14.53 -3.47
CA ASP A 41 -0.26 -14.82 -3.12
C ASP A 41 0.68 -13.67 -3.49
N GLY A 42 0.43 -13.02 -4.63
CA GLY A 42 1.26 -11.89 -5.04
C GLY A 42 1.15 -10.72 -4.07
N TYR A 43 -0.06 -10.48 -3.54
CA TYR A 43 -0.28 -9.45 -2.53
C TYR A 43 0.43 -9.81 -1.23
N ALA A 44 0.31 -11.07 -0.81
CA ALA A 44 0.96 -11.52 0.42
C ALA A 44 2.48 -11.40 0.31
N GLU A 45 3.04 -11.74 -0.84
CA GLU A 45 4.47 -11.59 -1.09
C GLU A 45 4.90 -10.13 -1.09
N ALA A 46 4.15 -9.28 -1.78
CA ALA A 46 4.50 -7.87 -1.92
C ALA A 46 4.46 -7.13 -0.59
N LEU A 47 3.49 -7.47 0.25
CA LEU A 47 3.19 -6.70 1.45
C LEU A 47 3.55 -7.43 2.74
N GLY A 48 4.22 -8.57 2.64
CA GLY A 48 4.53 -9.39 3.81
C GLY A 48 5.59 -8.80 4.73
N ASP A 49 6.47 -7.95 4.22
CA ASP A 49 7.53 -7.35 5.03
C ASP A 49 7.31 -5.83 5.04
N LEU A 50 6.70 -5.34 6.12
CA LEU A 50 6.37 -3.93 6.24
C LEU A 50 7.60 -3.03 6.35
N SER A 51 8.76 -3.59 6.67
CA SER A 51 9.98 -2.78 6.75
C SER A 51 10.41 -2.26 5.38
N VAL A 52 9.93 -2.87 4.30
CA VAL A 52 10.27 -2.46 2.94
C VAL A 52 9.05 -1.94 2.16
N VAL A 53 8.00 -1.56 2.88
CA VAL A 53 6.79 -1.01 2.28
C VAL A 53 6.51 0.36 2.90
N ARG A 54 6.26 1.35 2.04
CA ARG A 54 5.89 2.69 2.47
C ARG A 54 4.56 3.05 1.86
N ALA A 55 3.86 3.98 2.48
CA ALA A 55 2.54 4.39 2.01
C ALA A 55 2.45 5.90 1.92
N ALA A 56 1.66 6.37 0.96
CA ALA A 56 1.24 7.77 0.89
C ALA A 56 -0.27 7.78 0.74
N VAL A 57 -0.93 8.62 1.53
CA VAL A 57 -2.38 8.79 1.46
C VAL A 57 -2.64 10.15 0.84
N ASN A 58 -3.34 10.17 -0.29
CA ASN A 58 -3.62 11.39 -1.04
C ASN A 58 -2.35 12.18 -1.32
N GLN A 59 -1.29 11.45 -1.72
CA GLN A 59 0.00 12.00 -2.15
C GLN A 59 0.85 12.57 -1.00
N GLU A 60 0.52 12.21 0.24
CA GLU A 60 1.32 12.60 1.41
C GLU A 60 1.79 11.36 2.15
N TYR A 61 3.05 11.32 2.51
CA TYR A 61 3.59 10.19 3.27
C TYR A 61 2.77 9.92 4.52
N ALA A 62 2.52 8.66 4.80
CA ALA A 62 1.65 8.26 5.90
C ALA A 62 2.25 7.06 6.63
N GLY A 63 2.12 7.08 7.95
CA GLY A 63 2.50 5.93 8.77
C GLY A 63 1.41 4.88 8.79
N LEU A 64 1.71 3.76 9.44
CA LEU A 64 0.78 2.64 9.49
C LEU A 64 -0.51 2.96 10.24
N ASP A 65 -0.46 3.94 11.13
CA ASP A 65 -1.61 4.35 11.92
C ASP A 65 -2.43 5.47 11.28
N HIS A 66 -2.04 5.91 10.07
CA HIS A 66 -2.77 6.98 9.39
C HIS A 66 -4.15 6.50 8.97
N PRO A 67 -5.22 7.26 9.25
CA PRO A 67 -6.56 6.83 8.87
C PRO A 67 -6.77 6.82 7.37
N VAL A 68 -7.61 5.90 6.90
CA VAL A 68 -7.99 5.81 5.49
C VAL A 68 -9.51 5.70 5.39
N GLY A 69 -10.06 6.21 4.30
CA GLY A 69 -11.48 6.16 4.04
C GLY A 69 -11.77 5.79 2.59
N PRO A 70 -13.06 5.60 2.25
CA PRO A 70 -13.43 5.04 0.94
C PRO A 70 -13.07 5.91 -0.25
N ASP A 71 -12.86 7.19 -0.05
CA ASP A 71 -12.54 8.12 -1.15
C ASP A 71 -11.05 8.43 -1.25
N ASP A 72 -10.23 7.78 -0.43
CA ASP A 72 -8.79 8.07 -0.40
C ASP A 72 -8.05 7.34 -1.50
N GLU A 73 -6.91 7.91 -1.88
CA GLU A 73 -5.96 7.29 -2.80
C GLU A 73 -4.74 6.88 -1.99
N ILE A 74 -4.40 5.59 -2.02
CA ILE A 74 -3.30 5.04 -1.24
C ILE A 74 -2.23 4.54 -2.20
N ALA A 75 -1.03 5.10 -2.13
CA ALA A 75 0.10 4.63 -2.91
C ALA A 75 0.99 3.77 -2.03
N LEU A 76 1.38 2.60 -2.53
CA LEU A 76 2.27 1.68 -1.83
C LEU A 76 3.54 1.56 -2.67
N PHE A 77 4.68 1.74 -2.02
CA PHE A 77 5.95 1.80 -2.72
C PHE A 77 7.08 1.33 -1.80
N PRO A 78 8.22 0.90 -2.36
CA PRO A 78 9.36 0.54 -1.52
C PRO A 78 10.03 1.78 -0.96
N PRO A 79 10.79 1.65 0.13
CA PRO A 79 11.49 2.80 0.69
C PRO A 79 12.48 3.37 -0.32
N VAL A 80 12.60 4.69 -0.31
CA VAL A 80 13.60 5.37 -1.12
C VAL A 80 14.94 5.15 -0.44
N THR A 81 15.86 4.51 -1.15
CA THR A 81 17.23 4.39 -0.65
C THR A 81 17.95 5.67 -1.03
N GLY A 82 18.46 6.31 -0.12
CA GLY A 82 19.01 7.61 -0.23
C GLY A 82 19.84 7.92 -1.46
N GLY A 83 19.84 8.28 -1.73
CA GLY A 83 20.48 8.51 -2.45
C GLY A 83 21.10 9.35 -2.70
N LYS A 84 20.82 9.32 -2.35
CA LYS A 84 21.12 9.61 -2.47
C LYS A 84 21.59 10.03 -2.88
N GLY A 85 21.58 10.34 -3.04
CA GLY A 85 21.99 10.62 -3.17
C GLY A 85 22.40 10.89 -3.30
N ARG A 86 22.48 10.81 -3.14
CA ARG A 86 22.80 10.83 -2.87
C ARG A 86 23.19 10.82 -3.18
#